data_40998f802e1711985a66bab59f72c09c
#
_entry.id   40998f802e1711985a66bab59f72c09c
#
_cell.length_a   1.000
_cell.length_b   1.000
_cell.length_c   1.000
_cell.angle_alpha   90.00
_cell.angle_beta   90.00
_cell.angle_gamma   90.00
#
_symmetry.space_group_name_H-M   'P 1'
#
loop_
_entity.id
_entity.type
_entity.pdbx_description
1 polymer ?
#
loop_
_entity_poly.entity_id
_entity_poly.type
_entity_poly.pdbx_seq_one_letter_code
_entity_poly.pdbx_strand_id
1 'polypeptide(L)'
;MHEERPRLSGNKLAAYNHITKQERRILVIGDLHAPFELDGYFDFCKETYKNYNCNQVIFIGDIIDNHYSSFHTTDPDGMGGGDELSHAINDVQKWAIEFPVADVLIGNHDRIIMRKAFDSAIPKVWIKSYNDVLGTNWNWQERLVYDGVQFTHGEGGTARTRAKNDMMSSVGGHIHTQAYVEWMVGRKFRIFGMQVGCGVDSKSYAAAYAKNFKKQAIGCGVVLGGHTAINCLMNL
;
A
#
# COMPACT_ATOMS: atom_id res chain seq x y z
N MET A 1 51.48 -8.62 -5.27
CA MET A 1 50.73 -9.89 -5.29
C MET A 1 49.47 -9.67 -4.49
N HIS A 2 48.29 -9.64 -5.16
CA HIS A 2 47.02 -9.66 -4.45
C HIS A 2 46.79 -11.09 -4.01
N GLU A 3 46.86 -11.37 -2.73
CA GLU A 3 46.42 -12.65 -2.17
C GLU A 3 44.94 -12.85 -2.53
N GLU A 4 44.67 -13.87 -3.29
CA GLU A 4 43.27 -14.27 -3.54
C GLU A 4 42.65 -14.72 -2.22
N ARG A 5 41.68 -13.95 -1.74
CA ARG A 5 40.93 -14.33 -0.53
C ARG A 5 40.16 -15.61 -0.83
N PRO A 6 40.21 -16.62 0.07
CA PRO A 6 39.47 -17.87 -0.14
C PRO A 6 38.00 -17.59 -0.30
N ARG A 7 37.42 -18.12 -1.36
CA ARG A 7 36.00 -17.97 -1.69
C ARG A 7 35.21 -19.23 -1.30
N LEU A 8 34.01 -19.02 -0.81
CA LEU A 8 33.07 -20.14 -0.63
C LEU A 8 32.79 -20.82 -1.97
N SER A 9 32.77 -22.13 -2.00
CA SER A 9 32.48 -22.92 -3.22
C SER A 9 31.50 -24.06 -2.94
N GLY A 10 30.88 -24.58 -4.01
CA GLY A 10 29.98 -25.72 -3.95
C GLY A 10 28.82 -25.56 -2.96
N ASN A 11 28.55 -26.60 -2.17
CA ASN A 11 27.40 -26.64 -1.25
C ASN A 11 27.45 -25.57 -0.15
N LYS A 12 28.66 -25.12 0.27
CA LYS A 12 28.81 -24.06 1.27
C LYS A 12 28.38 -22.71 0.69
N LEU A 13 28.72 -22.43 -0.56
CA LEU A 13 28.28 -21.23 -1.26
C LEU A 13 26.76 -21.28 -1.51
N ALA A 14 26.22 -22.44 -1.91
CA ALA A 14 24.80 -22.63 -2.08
C ALA A 14 24.03 -22.44 -0.78
N ALA A 15 24.49 -23.03 0.33
CA ALA A 15 23.90 -22.85 1.65
C ALA A 15 23.97 -21.40 2.13
N TYR A 16 25.12 -20.75 1.96
CA TYR A 16 25.29 -19.32 2.27
C TYR A 16 24.32 -18.46 1.47
N ASN A 17 24.21 -18.69 0.16
CA ASN A 17 23.28 -17.96 -0.70
C ASN A 17 21.81 -18.25 -0.34
N HIS A 18 21.47 -19.47 0.09
CA HIS A 18 20.13 -19.81 0.54
C HIS A 18 19.77 -19.11 1.86
N ILE A 19 20.70 -19.03 2.80
CA ILE A 19 20.49 -18.37 4.09
C ILE A 19 20.52 -16.83 3.96
N THR A 20 21.38 -16.28 3.09
CA THR A 20 21.61 -14.82 3.00
C THR A 20 20.79 -14.13 1.92
N LYS A 21 20.10 -14.85 1.05
CA LYS A 21 19.47 -14.30 -0.15
C LYS A 21 18.00 -14.72 -0.36
N GLN A 22 17.16 -14.60 0.62
CA GLN A 22 15.80 -14.22 0.29
C GLN A 22 15.72 -12.70 0.38
N GLU A 23 16.20 -12.04 -0.66
CA GLU A 23 15.98 -10.63 -0.86
C GLU A 23 14.46 -10.37 -0.82
N ARG A 24 14.00 -9.45 0.02
CA ARG A 24 12.61 -9.04 -0.01
C ARG A 24 12.30 -8.39 -1.34
N ARG A 25 11.25 -8.88 -1.96
CA ARG A 25 10.70 -8.39 -3.22
C ARG A 25 9.25 -8.03 -2.95
N ILE A 26 9.02 -6.78 -2.62
CA ILE A 26 7.77 -6.32 -2.06
C ILE A 26 6.92 -5.73 -3.18
N LEU A 27 5.71 -6.28 -3.37
CA LEU A 27 4.66 -5.57 -4.10
C LEU A 27 4.00 -4.58 -3.13
N VAL A 28 3.89 -3.33 -3.53
CA VAL A 28 3.16 -2.30 -2.79
C VAL A 28 1.91 -1.93 -3.57
N ILE A 29 0.76 -2.34 -3.07
CA ILE A 29 -0.55 -2.08 -3.68
C ILE A 29 -1.02 -0.71 -3.23
N GLY A 30 -1.46 0.11 -4.19
CA GLY A 30 -2.02 1.44 -3.94
C GLY A 30 -3.38 1.39 -3.26
N ASP A 31 -3.89 2.55 -2.89
CA ASP A 31 -5.16 2.75 -2.23
C ASP A 31 -6.29 2.08 -3.03
N LEU A 32 -7.04 1.17 -2.41
CA LEU A 32 -8.10 0.40 -3.07
C LEU A 32 -9.45 1.10 -3.04
N HIS A 33 -9.79 1.67 -1.89
CA HIS A 33 -11.11 2.24 -1.63
C HIS A 33 -12.26 1.28 -1.97
N ALA A 34 -12.13 0.01 -1.58
CA ALA A 34 -13.20 -0.95 -1.82
C ALA A 34 -14.56 -0.43 -1.28
N PRO A 35 -15.65 -0.56 -2.03
CA PRO A 35 -15.84 -1.34 -3.24
C PRO A 35 -15.63 -0.54 -4.55
N PHE A 36 -14.89 0.54 -4.57
CA PHE A 36 -14.75 1.46 -5.70
C PHE A 36 -13.43 1.28 -6.46
N GLU A 37 -12.87 0.09 -6.41
CA GLU A 37 -11.67 -0.23 -7.18
C GLU A 37 -11.95 -0.33 -8.69
N LEU A 38 -10.97 0.03 -9.50
CA LEU A 38 -11.06 -0.02 -10.95
C LEU A 38 -11.03 -1.47 -11.44
N ASP A 39 -11.92 -1.81 -12.36
CA ASP A 39 -11.93 -3.11 -13.02
C ASP A 39 -10.58 -3.43 -13.64
N GLY A 40 -10.08 -4.65 -13.39
CA GLY A 40 -8.78 -5.12 -13.86
C GLY A 40 -7.58 -4.70 -12.99
N TYR A 41 -7.74 -3.83 -11.99
CA TYR A 41 -6.63 -3.42 -11.11
C TYR A 41 -6.09 -4.60 -10.28
N PHE A 42 -6.97 -5.48 -9.81
CA PHE A 42 -6.58 -6.72 -9.12
C PHE A 42 -5.65 -7.59 -9.98
N ASP A 43 -6.05 -7.85 -11.23
CA ASP A 43 -5.25 -8.68 -12.14
C ASP A 43 -3.92 -8.03 -12.50
N PHE A 44 -3.90 -6.71 -12.71
CA PHE A 44 -2.70 -5.93 -12.92
C PHE A 44 -1.70 -6.06 -11.75
N CYS A 45 -2.15 -5.94 -10.52
CA CYS A 45 -1.31 -6.12 -9.33
C CYS A 45 -0.80 -7.57 -9.21
N LYS A 46 -1.65 -8.55 -9.49
CA LYS A 46 -1.29 -9.97 -9.49
C LYS A 46 -0.24 -10.31 -10.56
N GLU A 47 -0.38 -9.76 -11.77
CA GLU A 47 0.63 -9.91 -12.82
C GLU A 47 1.95 -9.23 -12.44
N THR A 48 1.89 -8.03 -11.86
CA THR A 48 3.07 -7.33 -11.36
C THR A 48 3.78 -8.15 -10.29
N TYR A 49 3.04 -8.73 -9.33
CA TYR A 49 3.60 -9.63 -8.32
C TYR A 49 4.40 -10.77 -8.93
N LYS A 50 3.83 -11.43 -9.96
CA LYS A 50 4.48 -12.55 -10.68
C LYS A 50 5.68 -12.08 -11.49
N ASN A 51 5.55 -11.00 -12.27
CA ASN A 51 6.57 -10.50 -13.17
C ASN A 51 7.85 -10.07 -12.44
N TYR A 52 7.70 -9.51 -11.24
CA TYR A 52 8.84 -9.14 -10.40
C TYR A 52 9.24 -10.22 -9.39
N ASN A 53 8.63 -11.42 -9.43
CA ASN A 53 8.85 -12.49 -8.46
C ASN A 53 8.77 -11.98 -7.01
N CYS A 54 7.74 -11.20 -6.71
CA CYS A 54 7.53 -10.68 -5.37
C CYS A 54 7.28 -11.82 -4.38
N ASN A 55 7.69 -11.64 -3.13
CA ASN A 55 7.53 -12.62 -2.05
C ASN A 55 6.91 -12.02 -0.80
N GLN A 56 6.54 -10.74 -0.86
CA GLN A 56 5.82 -10.02 0.20
C GLN A 56 4.88 -9.01 -0.44
N VAL A 57 3.75 -8.73 0.24
CA VAL A 57 2.76 -7.75 -0.20
C VAL A 57 2.52 -6.75 0.93
N ILE A 58 2.49 -5.48 0.56
CA ILE A 58 2.08 -4.38 1.42
C ILE A 58 0.94 -3.63 0.73
N PHE A 59 -0.20 -3.53 1.39
CA PHE A 59 -1.24 -2.58 1.04
C PHE A 59 -0.92 -1.23 1.71
N ILE A 60 -0.89 -0.15 0.94
CA ILE A 60 -0.40 1.15 1.43
C ILE A 60 -1.46 1.92 2.25
N GLY A 61 -2.62 1.36 2.49
CA GLY A 61 -3.73 1.92 3.24
C GLY A 61 -4.94 2.25 2.37
N ASP A 62 -5.98 2.80 2.98
CA ASP A 62 -7.26 3.08 2.36
C ASP A 62 -7.82 1.85 1.63
N ILE A 63 -7.92 0.74 2.37
CA ILE A 63 -8.45 -0.54 1.87
C ILE A 63 -9.92 -0.42 1.56
N ILE A 64 -10.67 0.23 2.46
CA ILE A 64 -12.11 0.49 2.31
C ILE A 64 -12.35 2.00 2.24
N ASP A 65 -13.37 2.40 1.49
CA ASP A 65 -13.66 3.83 1.31
C ASP A 65 -14.40 4.43 2.50
N ASN A 66 -15.36 3.72 3.07
CA ASN A 66 -16.26 4.24 4.11
C ASN A 66 -16.97 5.54 3.69
N HIS A 67 -17.38 5.66 2.41
CA HIS A 67 -17.98 6.88 1.86
C HIS A 67 -19.19 7.33 2.65
N TYR A 68 -20.07 6.41 3.01
CA TYR A 68 -21.26 6.66 3.84
C TYR A 68 -20.96 7.28 5.21
N SER A 69 -19.76 7.09 5.71
CA SER A 69 -19.28 7.60 7.00
C SER A 69 -18.25 8.73 6.84
N SER A 70 -18.04 9.23 5.63
CA SER A 70 -17.07 10.28 5.34
C SER A 70 -17.31 11.53 6.19
N PHE A 71 -16.24 12.30 6.39
CA PHE A 71 -16.32 13.66 6.91
C PHE A 71 -16.64 14.68 5.82
N HIS A 72 -16.66 14.26 4.56
CA HIS A 72 -17.10 15.04 3.41
C HIS A 72 -18.58 14.84 3.16
N THR A 73 -19.15 15.66 2.31
CA THR A 73 -20.54 15.49 1.85
C THR A 73 -20.65 14.16 1.10
N THR A 74 -21.53 13.29 1.57
CA THR A 74 -21.83 12.02 0.93
C THR A 74 -22.87 12.22 -0.20
N ASP A 75 -22.81 11.37 -1.23
CA ASP A 75 -23.79 11.33 -2.28
C ASP A 75 -25.11 10.76 -1.71
N PRO A 76 -26.24 11.50 -1.75
CA PRO A 76 -27.51 11.01 -1.22
C PRO A 76 -28.08 9.81 -2.00
N ASP A 77 -27.66 9.63 -3.26
CA ASP A 77 -28.07 8.52 -4.11
C ASP A 77 -27.06 7.35 -4.06
N GLY A 78 -26.01 7.47 -3.20
CA GLY A 78 -25.04 6.42 -2.97
C GLY A 78 -25.59 5.22 -2.21
N MET A 79 -24.78 4.18 -2.09
CA MET A 79 -25.12 2.99 -1.29
C MET A 79 -25.34 3.35 0.17
N GLY A 80 -26.28 2.64 0.81
CA GLY A 80 -26.39 2.66 2.26
C GLY A 80 -25.16 2.04 2.93
N GLY A 81 -24.83 2.49 4.16
CA GLY A 81 -23.59 2.05 4.82
C GLY A 81 -23.44 0.53 4.99
N GLY A 82 -24.54 -0.19 5.20
CA GLY A 82 -24.54 -1.64 5.28
C GLY A 82 -24.21 -2.31 3.94
N ASP A 83 -24.77 -1.78 2.86
CA ASP A 83 -24.57 -2.32 1.51
C ASP A 83 -23.14 -2.03 1.03
N GLU A 84 -22.66 -0.79 1.19
CA GLU A 84 -21.29 -0.41 0.84
C GLU A 84 -20.26 -1.28 1.57
N LEU A 85 -20.42 -1.47 2.88
CA LEU A 85 -19.53 -2.32 3.66
C LEU A 85 -19.59 -3.79 3.20
N SER A 86 -20.78 -4.30 2.88
CA SER A 86 -20.93 -5.67 2.39
C SER A 86 -20.24 -5.88 1.04
N HIS A 87 -20.35 -4.93 0.13
CA HIS A 87 -19.62 -4.95 -1.14
C HIS A 87 -18.10 -4.85 -0.92
N ALA A 88 -17.65 -3.93 -0.05
CA ALA A 88 -16.24 -3.78 0.30
C ALA A 88 -15.65 -5.08 0.89
N ILE A 89 -16.37 -5.75 1.79
CA ILE A 89 -15.93 -7.04 2.33
C ILE A 89 -15.75 -8.08 1.21
N ASN A 90 -16.71 -8.18 0.28
CA ASN A 90 -16.64 -9.13 -0.82
C ASN A 90 -15.42 -8.87 -1.72
N ASP A 91 -15.11 -7.61 -2.00
CA ASP A 91 -13.96 -7.25 -2.82
C ASP A 91 -12.65 -7.49 -2.08
N VAL A 92 -12.55 -7.10 -0.81
CA VAL A 92 -11.37 -7.39 0.03
C VAL A 92 -11.11 -8.88 0.17
N GLN A 93 -12.15 -9.72 0.21
CA GLN A 93 -11.99 -11.18 0.25
C GLN A 93 -11.30 -11.75 -1.00
N LYS A 94 -11.49 -11.17 -2.18
CA LYS A 94 -10.75 -11.57 -3.40
C LYS A 94 -9.25 -11.34 -3.20
N TRP A 95 -8.88 -10.19 -2.64
CA TRP A 95 -7.49 -9.87 -2.30
C TRP A 95 -6.92 -10.80 -1.24
N ALA A 96 -7.70 -11.11 -0.19
CA ALA A 96 -7.27 -12.00 0.90
C ALA A 96 -7.07 -13.45 0.47
N ILE A 97 -7.84 -13.92 -0.51
CA ILE A 97 -7.65 -15.26 -1.11
C ILE A 97 -6.34 -15.32 -1.90
N GLU A 98 -6.03 -14.29 -2.70
CA GLU A 98 -4.80 -14.27 -3.49
C GLU A 98 -3.57 -13.98 -2.62
N PHE A 99 -3.69 -13.06 -1.65
CA PHE A 99 -2.63 -12.64 -0.74
C PHE A 99 -3.03 -12.88 0.71
N PRO A 100 -3.07 -14.15 1.17
CA PRO A 100 -3.55 -14.49 2.52
C PRO A 100 -2.64 -13.97 3.63
N VAL A 101 -1.40 -13.64 3.30
CA VAL A 101 -0.42 -13.02 4.20
C VAL A 101 0.02 -11.70 3.60
N ALA A 102 -0.35 -10.61 4.23
CA ALA A 102 0.04 -9.27 3.80
C ALA A 102 0.18 -8.33 5.00
N ASP A 103 1.00 -7.31 4.83
CA ASP A 103 1.02 -6.15 5.71
C ASP A 103 0.07 -5.08 5.16
N VAL A 104 -0.66 -4.41 6.03
CA VAL A 104 -1.59 -3.35 5.65
C VAL A 104 -1.30 -2.11 6.47
N LEU A 105 -1.08 -1.00 5.80
CA LEU A 105 -0.98 0.29 6.48
C LEU A 105 -2.37 0.87 6.67
N ILE A 106 -2.59 1.47 7.82
CA ILE A 106 -3.89 2.06 8.15
C ILE A 106 -3.97 3.44 7.51
N GLY A 107 -4.87 3.61 6.55
CA GLY A 107 -5.13 4.88 5.91
C GLY A 107 -6.16 5.74 6.62
N ASN A 108 -6.40 6.94 6.10
CA ASN A 108 -7.37 7.85 6.71
C ASN A 108 -8.82 7.39 6.52
N HIS A 109 -9.15 6.71 5.43
CA HIS A 109 -10.47 6.11 5.22
C HIS A 109 -10.69 4.91 6.15
N ASP A 110 -9.68 4.07 6.33
CA ASP A 110 -9.74 2.96 7.29
C ASP A 110 -10.02 3.44 8.72
N ARG A 111 -9.47 4.62 9.09
CA ARG A 111 -9.65 5.21 10.44
C ARG A 111 -11.00 5.90 10.67
N ILE A 112 -11.81 6.13 9.65
CA ILE A 112 -13.04 6.94 9.78
C ILE A 112 -13.91 6.44 10.95
N ILE A 113 -14.16 5.14 11.01
CA ILE A 113 -15.02 4.53 12.04
C ILE A 113 -14.41 4.70 13.43
N MET A 114 -13.12 4.48 13.57
CA MET A 114 -12.41 4.65 14.85
C MET A 114 -12.41 6.09 15.32
N ARG A 115 -12.24 7.06 14.41
CA ARG A 115 -12.31 8.49 14.71
C ARG A 115 -13.71 8.90 15.16
N LYS A 116 -14.75 8.46 14.43
CA LYS A 116 -16.15 8.72 14.82
C LYS A 116 -16.51 8.11 16.17
N ALA A 117 -16.04 6.90 16.44
CA ALA A 117 -16.23 6.28 17.75
C ALA A 117 -15.54 7.09 18.86
N PHE A 118 -14.31 7.55 18.62
CA PHE A 118 -13.56 8.40 19.56
C PHE A 118 -14.29 9.73 19.80
N ASP A 119 -14.73 10.42 18.76
CA ASP A 119 -15.45 11.69 18.83
C ASP A 119 -16.80 11.53 19.58
N SER A 120 -17.39 10.34 19.52
CA SER A 120 -18.63 9.97 20.23
C SER A 120 -18.37 9.37 21.62
N ALA A 121 -17.13 9.40 22.12
CA ALA A 121 -16.71 8.82 23.40
C ALA A 121 -17.04 7.31 23.52
N ILE A 122 -17.07 6.57 22.43
CA ILE A 122 -17.27 5.12 22.41
C ILE A 122 -15.93 4.43 22.69
N PRO A 123 -15.82 3.64 23.77
CA PRO A 123 -14.60 2.89 24.09
C PRO A 123 -14.19 1.94 22.96
N LYS A 124 -12.88 1.88 22.65
CA LYS A 124 -12.35 1.02 21.58
C LYS A 124 -12.75 -0.45 21.70
N VAL A 125 -12.96 -0.96 22.91
CA VAL A 125 -13.37 -2.34 23.17
C VAL A 125 -14.72 -2.72 22.51
N TRP A 126 -15.55 -1.74 22.17
CA TRP A 126 -16.81 -1.94 21.45
C TRP A 126 -16.64 -2.05 19.93
N ILE A 127 -15.46 -1.74 19.41
CA ILE A 127 -15.20 -1.71 17.98
C ILE A 127 -14.45 -2.98 17.58
N LYS A 128 -14.94 -3.67 16.55
CA LYS A 128 -14.27 -4.84 15.99
C LYS A 128 -12.95 -4.45 15.35
N SER A 129 -11.99 -5.37 15.32
CA SER A 129 -10.75 -5.18 14.54
C SER A 129 -11.04 -5.20 13.04
N TYR A 130 -10.13 -4.66 12.25
CA TYR A 130 -10.22 -4.72 10.78
C TYR A 130 -10.33 -6.17 10.29
N ASN A 131 -9.53 -7.06 10.86
CA ASN A 131 -9.58 -8.50 10.51
C ASN A 131 -10.93 -9.14 10.83
N ASP A 132 -11.56 -8.79 11.96
CA ASP A 132 -12.89 -9.32 12.33
C ASP A 132 -13.99 -8.79 11.41
N VAL A 133 -13.86 -7.55 10.90
CA VAL A 133 -14.85 -6.96 10.01
C VAL A 133 -14.68 -7.49 8.59
N LEU A 134 -13.43 -7.51 8.09
CA LEU A 134 -13.11 -7.84 6.71
C LEU A 134 -12.90 -9.35 6.49
N GLY A 135 -12.86 -10.16 7.56
CA GLY A 135 -12.60 -11.59 7.47
C GLY A 135 -11.19 -11.93 6.98
N THR A 136 -10.20 -11.10 7.31
CA THR A 136 -8.81 -11.26 6.88
C THR A 136 -7.92 -11.71 8.04
N ASN A 137 -6.68 -12.07 7.73
CA ASN A 137 -5.66 -12.34 8.75
C ASN A 137 -4.38 -11.51 8.44
N TRP A 138 -4.59 -10.28 8.03
CA TRP A 138 -3.53 -9.36 7.65
C TRP A 138 -2.92 -8.65 8.87
N ASN A 139 -1.66 -8.20 8.71
CA ASN A 139 -0.94 -7.47 9.76
C ASN A 139 -1.15 -5.95 9.57
N TRP A 140 -2.05 -5.35 10.34
CA TRP A 140 -2.40 -3.94 10.29
C TRP A 140 -1.46 -3.08 11.14
N GLN A 141 -0.83 -2.08 10.52
CA GLN A 141 0.18 -1.23 11.14
C GLN A 141 0.03 0.25 10.70
N GLU A 142 0.49 1.18 11.54
CA GLU A 142 0.57 2.61 11.18
C GLU A 142 1.78 2.92 10.29
N ARG A 143 2.86 2.19 10.51
CA ARG A 143 4.14 2.34 9.82
C ARG A 143 4.89 1.01 9.84
N LEU A 144 5.56 0.72 8.74
CA LEU A 144 6.46 -0.44 8.61
C LEU A 144 7.84 0.04 8.16
N VAL A 145 8.86 -0.70 8.54
CA VAL A 145 10.22 -0.49 8.04
C VAL A 145 10.82 -1.85 7.66
N TYR A 146 11.13 -2.02 6.37
CA TYR A 146 11.82 -3.18 5.85
C TYR A 146 13.02 -2.76 5.01
N ASP A 147 14.17 -3.40 5.24
CA ASP A 147 15.42 -3.19 4.48
C ASP A 147 15.82 -1.70 4.35
N GLY A 148 15.60 -0.91 5.41
CA GLY A 148 15.90 0.52 5.42
C GLY A 148 14.90 1.40 4.64
N VAL A 149 13.76 0.85 4.23
CA VAL A 149 12.66 1.58 3.60
C VAL A 149 11.48 1.66 4.55
N GLN A 150 10.96 2.84 4.78
CA GLN A 150 9.72 3.04 5.50
C GLN A 150 8.51 3.05 4.56
N PHE A 151 7.45 2.44 5.01
CA PHE A 151 6.15 2.41 4.35
C PHE A 151 5.13 3.06 5.26
N THR A 152 4.38 4.01 4.74
CA THR A 152 3.30 4.72 5.46
C THR A 152 2.19 5.05 4.47
N HIS A 153 0.94 5.16 4.93
CA HIS A 153 -0.13 5.56 4.03
C HIS A 153 0.16 6.90 3.33
N GLY A 154 0.60 7.92 4.04
CA GLY A 154 1.03 9.14 3.38
C GLY A 154 0.34 10.42 3.85
N GLU A 155 -0.50 10.36 4.87
CA GLU A 155 -1.07 11.57 5.48
C GLU A 155 0.03 12.56 5.90
N GLY A 156 -0.18 13.83 5.62
CA GLY A 156 0.74 14.89 6.01
C GLY A 156 1.91 15.16 5.05
N GLY A 157 1.95 14.52 3.87
CA GLY A 157 2.95 14.86 2.86
C GLY A 157 3.30 13.75 1.89
N THR A 158 4.03 14.11 0.83
CA THR A 158 4.47 13.16 -0.19
C THR A 158 5.58 12.25 0.31
N ALA A 159 5.74 11.09 -0.32
CA ALA A 159 6.83 10.17 -0.03
C ALA A 159 8.23 10.82 -0.16
N ARG A 160 8.41 11.75 -1.13
CA ARG A 160 9.67 12.52 -1.27
C ARG A 160 9.94 13.42 -0.07
N THR A 161 8.91 14.11 0.42
CA THR A 161 9.05 15.00 1.57
C THR A 161 9.43 14.21 2.81
N ARG A 162 8.76 13.08 3.02
CA ARG A 162 9.05 12.19 4.15
C ARG A 162 10.44 11.60 4.05
N ALA A 163 10.86 11.13 2.86
CA ALA A 163 12.21 10.62 2.68
C ALA A 163 13.29 11.66 3.01
N LYS A 164 13.07 12.93 2.65
CA LYS A 164 13.98 14.04 2.99
C LYS A 164 13.99 14.34 4.49
N ASN A 165 12.82 14.39 5.10
CA ASN A 165 12.71 14.74 6.53
C ASN A 165 13.32 13.65 7.43
N ASP A 166 13.09 12.38 7.10
CA ASP A 166 13.53 11.25 7.91
C ASP A 166 14.91 10.72 7.48
N MET A 167 15.49 11.26 6.40
CA MET A 167 16.74 10.76 5.78
C MET A 167 16.70 9.24 5.55
N MET A 168 15.54 8.73 5.13
CA MET A 168 15.27 7.30 4.91
C MET A 168 14.43 7.13 3.66
N SER A 169 14.69 6.06 2.88
CA SER A 169 13.80 5.71 1.76
C SER A 169 12.36 5.57 2.24
N SER A 170 11.42 6.14 1.48
CA SER A 170 10.02 6.20 1.88
C SER A 170 9.08 5.83 0.74
N VAL A 171 8.09 5.00 1.04
CA VAL A 171 7.00 4.64 0.13
C VAL A 171 5.68 5.14 0.72
N GLY A 172 4.80 5.71 -0.10
CA GLY A 172 3.52 6.24 0.32
C GLY A 172 2.42 6.13 -0.74
N GLY A 173 1.16 6.10 -0.26
CA GLY A 173 -0.09 6.20 -1.01
C GLY A 173 -0.76 7.57 -0.81
N HIS A 174 -2.08 7.60 -0.58
CA HIS A 174 -2.90 8.76 -0.24
C HIS A 174 -3.07 9.82 -1.35
N ILE A 175 -2.04 10.10 -2.12
CA ILE A 175 -2.09 11.13 -3.15
C ILE A 175 -2.34 10.46 -4.50
N HIS A 176 -3.61 10.22 -4.81
CA HIS A 176 -4.05 9.45 -5.98
C HIS A 176 -3.56 10.00 -7.32
N THR A 177 -3.25 11.30 -7.39
CA THR A 177 -2.83 11.96 -8.63
C THR A 177 -1.33 11.90 -8.89
N GLN A 178 -0.57 11.17 -8.08
CA GLN A 178 0.87 11.10 -8.17
C GLN A 178 1.36 9.64 -8.13
N ALA A 179 2.21 9.32 -9.10
CA ALA A 179 2.99 8.09 -9.12
C ALA A 179 4.39 8.44 -9.64
N TYR A 180 5.40 8.22 -8.81
CA TYR A 180 6.80 8.54 -9.15
C TYR A 180 7.78 7.80 -8.25
N VAL A 181 9.03 7.73 -8.70
CA VAL A 181 10.20 7.42 -7.87
C VAL A 181 11.19 8.58 -8.01
N GLU A 182 11.55 9.20 -6.91
CA GLU A 182 12.57 10.27 -6.86
C GLU A 182 13.74 9.83 -5.99
N TRP A 183 14.93 9.81 -6.57
CA TRP A 183 16.16 9.46 -5.88
C TRP A 183 16.86 10.71 -5.34
N MET A 184 17.32 10.59 -4.11
CA MET A 184 18.15 11.58 -3.45
C MET A 184 19.51 10.94 -3.16
N VAL A 185 20.54 11.49 -3.78
CA VAL A 185 21.90 10.94 -3.70
C VAL A 185 22.82 11.96 -3.08
N GLY A 186 23.44 11.61 -1.98
CA GLY A 186 24.48 12.38 -1.31
C GLY A 186 25.77 11.59 -1.25
N ARG A 187 26.84 12.24 -0.75
CA ARG A 187 28.16 11.61 -0.68
C ARG A 187 28.18 10.30 0.13
N LYS A 188 27.27 10.17 1.11
CA LYS A 188 27.24 9.04 2.06
C LYS A 188 25.92 8.27 2.07
N PHE A 189 24.94 8.67 1.25
CA PHE A 189 23.63 8.05 1.23
C PHE A 189 23.02 8.03 -0.18
N ARG A 190 22.14 7.08 -0.40
CA ARG A 190 21.24 7.02 -1.52
C ARG A 190 19.89 6.54 -0.98
N ILE A 191 18.89 7.39 -1.04
CA ILE A 191 17.53 7.11 -0.59
C ILE A 191 16.54 7.49 -1.70
N PHE A 192 15.31 7.00 -1.60
CA PHE A 192 14.25 7.34 -2.54
C PHE A 192 12.94 7.69 -1.84
N GLY A 193 12.12 8.49 -2.53
CA GLY A 193 10.71 8.65 -2.23
C GLY A 193 9.89 8.07 -3.36
N MET A 194 9.01 7.10 -3.09
CA MET A 194 8.12 6.48 -4.07
C MET A 194 6.67 6.73 -3.69
N GLN A 195 5.92 7.35 -4.61
CA GLN A 195 4.47 7.49 -4.53
C GLN A 195 3.86 6.43 -5.46
N VAL A 196 2.99 5.56 -4.94
CA VAL A 196 2.59 4.36 -5.70
C VAL A 196 1.33 4.54 -6.55
N GLY A 197 0.59 5.65 -6.38
CA GLY A 197 -0.71 5.81 -7.02
C GLY A 197 -1.81 5.09 -6.27
N CYS A 198 -2.89 4.74 -6.97
CA CYS A 198 -4.07 4.08 -6.40
C CYS A 198 -4.70 3.08 -7.38
N GLY A 199 -5.71 2.36 -6.91
CA GLY A 199 -6.52 1.46 -7.72
C GLY A 199 -7.99 1.90 -7.87
N VAL A 200 -8.32 3.15 -7.59
CA VAL A 200 -9.70 3.67 -7.50
C VAL A 200 -10.29 3.96 -8.88
N ASP A 201 -11.53 3.57 -9.11
CA ASP A 201 -12.29 4.00 -10.29
C ASP A 201 -12.70 5.47 -10.16
N SER A 202 -12.15 6.33 -11.02
CA SER A 202 -12.48 7.76 -11.07
C SER A 202 -13.94 8.07 -11.46
N LYS A 203 -14.65 7.06 -11.96
CA LYS A 203 -16.07 7.19 -12.34
C LYS A 203 -17.03 6.81 -11.23
N SER A 204 -16.52 6.26 -10.13
CA SER A 204 -17.36 5.93 -8.97
C SER A 204 -17.93 7.18 -8.32
N TYR A 205 -19.12 7.08 -7.73
CA TYR A 205 -19.74 8.21 -7.03
C TYR A 205 -18.90 8.66 -5.80
N ALA A 206 -18.16 7.77 -5.20
CA ALA A 206 -17.25 8.11 -4.11
C ALA A 206 -16.15 9.10 -4.53
N ALA A 207 -15.78 9.13 -5.81
CA ALA A 207 -14.84 10.11 -6.35
C ALA A 207 -15.50 11.46 -6.74
N ALA A 208 -16.82 11.55 -6.71
CA ALA A 208 -17.58 12.74 -7.17
C ALA A 208 -17.32 14.00 -6.32
N TYR A 209 -16.91 13.85 -5.06
CA TYR A 209 -16.53 14.99 -4.22
C TYR A 209 -15.19 15.63 -4.62
N ALA A 210 -14.37 14.90 -5.35
CA ALA A 210 -13.10 15.40 -5.87
C ALA A 210 -13.35 16.35 -7.05
N LYS A 211 -13.83 17.56 -6.75
CA LYS A 211 -14.16 18.62 -7.73
C LYS A 211 -13.03 19.03 -8.68
N ASN A 212 -11.84 18.51 -8.48
CA ASN A 212 -10.68 18.76 -9.31
C ASN A 212 -10.50 17.57 -10.25
N PHE A 213 -10.96 17.66 -11.48
CA PHE A 213 -10.86 16.69 -12.59
C PHE A 213 -9.42 16.18 -12.89
N LYS A 214 -8.57 16.05 -11.88
CA LYS A 214 -7.23 15.49 -12.04
C LYS A 214 -7.37 13.97 -12.21
N LYS A 215 -6.81 13.45 -13.28
CA LYS A 215 -6.73 12.01 -13.48
C LYS A 215 -5.94 11.36 -12.35
N GLN A 216 -6.45 10.25 -11.88
CA GLN A 216 -5.75 9.40 -10.91
C GLN A 216 -4.60 8.66 -11.61
N ALA A 217 -3.53 8.45 -10.89
CA ALA A 217 -2.43 7.62 -11.31
C ALA A 217 -2.72 6.17 -10.87
N ILE A 218 -3.30 5.36 -11.77
CA ILE A 218 -3.60 3.97 -11.46
C ILE A 218 -2.33 3.16 -11.55
N GLY A 219 -1.94 2.54 -10.44
CA GLY A 219 -0.69 1.81 -10.39
C GLY A 219 -0.37 1.19 -9.03
N CYS A 220 0.75 0.50 -9.00
CA CYS A 220 1.34 -0.08 -7.81
C CYS A 220 2.86 0.14 -7.80
N GLY A 221 3.53 -0.26 -6.75
CA GLY A 221 4.97 -0.14 -6.63
C GLY A 221 5.65 -1.49 -6.38
N VAL A 222 6.93 -1.57 -6.73
CA VAL A 222 7.78 -2.72 -6.39
C VAL A 222 9.04 -2.22 -5.72
N VAL A 223 9.40 -2.82 -4.58
CA VAL A 223 10.66 -2.55 -3.87
C VAL A 223 11.45 -3.84 -3.78
N LEU A 224 12.69 -3.83 -4.28
CA LEU A 224 13.58 -4.97 -4.29
C LEU A 224 14.76 -4.72 -3.35
N GLY A 225 14.91 -5.54 -2.30
CA GLY A 225 16.02 -5.50 -1.35
C GLY A 225 16.25 -4.14 -0.68
N GLY A 226 15.25 -3.28 -0.63
CA GLY A 226 15.37 -1.92 -0.08
C GLY A 226 16.20 -0.94 -0.92
N HIS A 227 16.76 -1.37 -2.04
CA HIS A 227 17.68 -0.56 -2.85
C HIS A 227 17.20 -0.27 -4.28
N THR A 228 16.08 -0.88 -4.71
CA THR A 228 15.48 -0.64 -6.03
C THR A 228 14.00 -0.37 -5.84
N ALA A 229 13.51 0.71 -6.41
CA ALA A 229 12.12 1.11 -6.38
C ALA A 229 11.60 1.27 -7.81
N ILE A 230 10.48 0.67 -8.13
CA ILE A 230 9.86 0.66 -9.45
C ILE A 230 8.40 1.05 -9.30
N ASN A 231 7.97 2.02 -10.07
CA ASN A 231 6.57 2.42 -10.15
C ASN A 231 5.96 1.75 -11.39
N CYS A 232 4.90 1.00 -11.19
CA CYS A 232 4.19 0.28 -12.25
C CYS A 232 2.85 0.96 -12.48
N LEU A 233 2.65 1.54 -13.66
CA LEU A 233 1.39 2.19 -14.04
C LEU A 233 0.58 1.25 -14.93
N MET A 234 -0.74 1.21 -14.66
CA MET A 234 -1.70 0.47 -15.47
C MET A 234 -2.02 1.27 -16.74
N ASN A 235 -2.00 0.61 -17.89
CA ASN A 235 -2.52 1.20 -19.14
C ASN A 235 -4.05 1.24 -19.07
N LEU A 236 -4.63 2.42 -19.26
CA LEU A 236 -6.08 2.69 -19.20
C LEU A 236 -6.66 2.87 -20.59
#